data_2139ebb66abc09158817ffe6ede228b6
#
_entry.id   2139ebb66abc09158817ffe6ede228b6
#
_cell.length_a   1.000
_cell.length_b   1.000
_cell.length_c   1.000
_cell.angle_alpha   90.00
_cell.angle_beta   90.00
_cell.angle_gamma   90.00
#
_symmetry.space_group_name_H-M   'P 1'
#
loop_
_entity.id
_entity.type
_entity.pdbx_description
1 polymer ?
#
loop_
_entity_poly.entity_id
_entity_poly.type
_entity_poly.pdbx_seq_one_letter_code
_entity_poly.pdbx_strand_id
1 'polypeptide(L)'
;MAIGKDTALRLMIVDDQVNEAEAIVSSLRNAGIAVRPLRAESLDELAQLLAQQPVDMVLAEYASSQMPFDEVATVVMGCGRDVPLLAVLDGVTDDILEGVQARGAQAVALRGRPAQFLKNVRTEWHDLDARRSQRHLEAQMRETERRCDMLIDSSREPIAYIHEGMHIRANQAYLEMFGYESFEDIEGMSLLDLIAP
;
A
#
# COMPACT_ATOMS: atom_id res chain seq x y z
N MET A 1 -5.64 10.89 12.92
CA MET A 1 -4.37 11.61 12.68
C MET A 1 -4.59 12.44 11.41
N ALA A 2 -4.41 13.75 11.44
CA ALA A 2 -4.64 14.58 10.26
C ALA A 2 -3.58 14.22 9.21
N ILE A 3 -4.01 13.99 7.95
CA ILE A 3 -3.12 13.93 6.80
C ILE A 3 -2.18 15.13 6.94
N GLY A 4 -0.86 14.87 6.96
CA GLY A 4 0.13 15.92 7.18
C GLY A 4 -0.13 17.08 6.24
N LYS A 5 -0.24 18.29 6.77
CA LYS A 5 -0.61 19.52 6.04
C LYS A 5 0.28 19.87 4.85
N ASP A 6 1.35 19.10 4.60
CA ASP A 6 2.38 19.38 3.59
C ASP A 6 2.45 18.36 2.45
N THR A 7 1.62 17.33 2.43
CA THR A 7 1.70 16.31 1.38
C THR A 7 0.66 16.56 0.31
N ALA A 8 1.11 17.01 -0.88
CA ALA A 8 0.22 17.18 -2.03
C ALA A 8 -0.10 15.82 -2.66
N LEU A 9 -1.38 15.57 -2.95
CA LEU A 9 -1.85 14.41 -3.69
C LEU A 9 -1.27 14.42 -5.12
N ARG A 10 -0.47 13.42 -5.47
CA ARG A 10 0.06 13.22 -6.82
C ARG A 10 -0.99 12.47 -7.64
N LEU A 11 -1.78 13.24 -8.36
CA LEU A 11 -2.97 12.78 -9.05
C LEU A 11 -2.68 12.60 -10.54
N MET A 12 -2.83 11.39 -11.04
CA MET A 12 -2.83 11.10 -12.47
C MET A 12 -4.26 11.22 -12.99
N ILE A 13 -4.44 11.98 -14.06
CA ILE A 13 -5.72 12.14 -14.73
C ILE A 13 -5.59 11.57 -16.14
N VAL A 14 -6.45 10.61 -16.45
CA VAL A 14 -6.57 9.97 -17.76
C VAL A 14 -7.89 10.44 -18.35
N ASP A 15 -7.82 11.47 -19.18
CA ASP A 15 -8.99 12.15 -19.77
C ASP A 15 -8.61 12.75 -21.12
N ASP A 16 -9.48 12.60 -22.10
CA ASP A 16 -9.31 13.12 -23.45
C ASP A 16 -9.44 14.65 -23.49
N GLN A 17 -10.13 15.23 -22.49
CA GLN A 17 -10.50 16.64 -22.46
C GLN A 17 -9.70 17.42 -21.41
N VAL A 18 -8.85 18.34 -21.87
CA VAL A 18 -8.02 19.19 -21.00
C VAL A 18 -8.86 20.00 -20.01
N ASN A 19 -10.00 20.56 -20.47
CA ASN A 19 -10.85 21.40 -19.65
C ASN A 19 -11.44 20.64 -18.45
N GLU A 20 -11.72 19.36 -18.59
CA GLU A 20 -12.27 18.53 -17.53
C GLU A 20 -11.22 18.17 -16.48
N ALA A 21 -10.01 17.85 -16.90
CA ALA A 21 -8.89 17.65 -15.99
C ALA A 21 -8.62 18.91 -15.14
N GLU A 22 -8.68 20.10 -15.74
CA GLU A 22 -8.53 21.36 -15.01
C GLU A 22 -9.67 21.62 -14.03
N ALA A 23 -10.90 21.29 -14.39
CA ALA A 23 -12.07 21.40 -13.51
C ALA A 23 -11.96 20.50 -12.29
N ILE A 24 -11.51 19.26 -12.48
CA ILE A 24 -11.23 18.30 -11.40
C ILE A 24 -10.18 18.87 -10.44
N VAL A 25 -9.04 19.33 -10.96
CA VAL A 25 -7.95 19.90 -10.15
C VAL A 25 -8.43 21.13 -9.38
N SER A 26 -9.18 22.03 -10.03
CA SER A 26 -9.73 23.23 -9.40
C SER A 26 -10.71 22.88 -8.27
N SER A 27 -11.57 21.89 -8.48
CA SER A 27 -12.50 21.38 -7.46
C SER A 27 -11.79 20.87 -6.22
N LEU A 28 -10.72 20.09 -6.41
CA LEU A 28 -9.90 19.54 -5.31
C LEU A 28 -9.18 20.66 -4.54
N ARG A 29 -8.57 21.61 -5.25
CA ARG A 29 -7.88 22.76 -4.65
C ARG A 29 -8.82 23.65 -3.86
N ASN A 30 -10.00 23.94 -4.40
CA ASN A 30 -11.03 24.73 -3.72
C ASN A 30 -11.55 24.05 -2.44
N ALA A 31 -11.50 22.71 -2.40
CA ALA A 31 -11.83 21.93 -1.21
C ALA A 31 -10.65 21.80 -0.21
N GLY A 32 -9.54 22.51 -0.44
CA GLY A 32 -8.37 22.51 0.45
C GLY A 32 -7.46 21.30 0.29
N ILE A 33 -7.57 20.54 -0.82
CA ILE A 33 -6.67 19.44 -1.14
C ILE A 33 -5.55 19.97 -2.04
N ALA A 34 -4.32 19.96 -1.55
CA ALA A 34 -3.16 20.27 -2.38
C ALA A 34 -2.96 19.14 -3.39
N VAL A 35 -2.90 19.48 -4.70
CA VAL A 35 -2.79 18.49 -5.78
C VAL A 35 -1.62 18.83 -6.69
N ARG A 36 -0.84 17.80 -7.02
CA ARG A 36 0.15 17.80 -8.11
C ARG A 36 -0.39 16.95 -9.25
N PRO A 37 -1.05 17.57 -10.23
CA PRO A 37 -1.66 16.82 -11.32
C PRO A 37 -0.62 16.38 -12.32
N LEU A 38 -0.79 15.18 -12.82
CA LEU A 38 -0.17 14.62 -14.02
C LEU A 38 -1.31 14.26 -14.97
N ARG A 39 -1.11 14.35 -16.26
CA ARG A 39 -2.09 13.96 -17.27
C ARG A 39 -1.43 12.99 -18.23
N ALA A 40 -2.12 11.92 -18.57
CA ALA A 40 -1.75 11.00 -19.62
C ALA A 40 -2.75 11.10 -20.78
N GLU A 41 -2.24 11.23 -21.99
CA GLU A 41 -3.01 11.35 -23.23
C GLU A 41 -3.02 10.05 -24.05
N SER A 42 -2.27 9.04 -23.58
CA SER A 42 -2.24 7.70 -24.16
C SER A 42 -1.90 6.64 -23.11
N LEU A 43 -2.19 5.39 -23.43
CA LEU A 43 -1.85 4.25 -22.54
C LEU A 43 -0.34 4.08 -22.37
N ASP A 44 0.45 4.32 -23.42
CA ASP A 44 1.91 4.25 -23.36
C ASP A 44 2.48 5.34 -22.42
N GLU A 45 1.94 6.56 -22.53
CA GLU A 45 2.32 7.65 -21.65
C GLU A 45 1.90 7.38 -20.20
N LEU A 46 0.70 6.83 -19.97
CA LEU A 46 0.24 6.41 -18.66
C LEU A 46 1.21 5.38 -18.04
N ALA A 47 1.57 4.36 -18.80
CA ALA A 47 2.52 3.33 -18.34
C ALA A 47 3.89 3.93 -18.03
N GLN A 48 4.40 4.82 -18.88
CA GLN A 48 5.67 5.50 -18.68
C GLN A 48 5.67 6.40 -17.44
N LEU A 49 4.63 7.21 -17.26
CA LEU A 49 4.50 8.10 -16.11
C LEU A 49 4.35 7.30 -14.81
N LEU A 50 3.56 6.22 -14.82
CA LEU A 50 3.44 5.32 -13.67
C LEU A 50 4.77 4.66 -13.31
N ALA A 51 5.62 4.33 -14.27
CA ALA A 51 6.93 3.74 -14.02
C ALA A 51 7.95 4.77 -13.48
N GLN A 52 7.93 5.99 -14.02
CA GLN A 52 8.98 7.00 -13.76
C GLN A 52 8.65 7.93 -12.60
N GLN A 53 7.37 8.16 -12.30
CA GLN A 53 6.95 9.15 -11.33
C GLN A 53 6.14 8.53 -10.18
N PRO A 54 6.24 9.10 -8.98
CA PRO A 54 5.38 8.70 -7.88
C PRO A 54 3.96 9.23 -8.11
N VAL A 55 3.00 8.32 -8.24
CA VAL A 55 1.56 8.60 -8.35
C VAL A 55 0.86 8.03 -7.12
N ASP A 56 -0.09 8.78 -6.58
CA ASP A 56 -0.87 8.38 -5.42
C ASP A 56 -2.26 7.88 -5.81
N MET A 57 -2.82 8.37 -6.93
CA MET A 57 -4.17 8.03 -7.36
C MET A 57 -4.31 8.27 -8.86
N VAL A 58 -5.08 7.45 -9.53
CA VAL A 58 -5.48 7.61 -10.93
C VAL A 58 -6.98 7.92 -10.99
N LEU A 59 -7.35 8.97 -11.71
CA LEU A 59 -8.72 9.24 -12.13
C LEU A 59 -8.81 8.97 -13.64
N ALA A 60 -9.71 8.11 -14.04
CA ALA A 60 -9.91 7.79 -15.45
C ALA A 60 -11.37 7.95 -15.85
N GLU A 61 -11.59 8.57 -17.00
CA GLU A 61 -12.92 8.63 -17.61
C GLU A 61 -13.37 7.22 -18.02
N TYR A 62 -14.55 6.82 -17.53
CA TYR A 62 -15.10 5.50 -17.83
C TYR A 62 -15.57 5.37 -19.28
N ALA A 63 -16.14 6.45 -19.83
CA ALA A 63 -16.73 6.48 -21.17
C ALA A 63 -15.76 6.95 -22.27
N SER A 64 -14.46 7.05 -21.98
CA SER A 64 -13.47 7.44 -22.98
C SER A 64 -13.42 6.43 -24.13
N SER A 65 -13.46 6.95 -25.35
CA SER A 65 -13.32 6.15 -26.57
C SER A 65 -11.86 5.99 -27.01
N GLN A 66 -10.98 6.88 -26.59
CA GLN A 66 -9.55 6.87 -26.96
C GLN A 66 -8.73 6.01 -26.00
N MET A 67 -9.11 6.02 -24.72
CA MET A 67 -8.48 5.23 -23.67
C MET A 67 -9.54 4.41 -22.94
N PRO A 68 -9.92 3.24 -23.45
CA PRO A 68 -10.92 2.38 -22.83
C PRO A 68 -10.57 2.07 -21.38
N PHE A 69 -11.54 2.19 -20.48
CA PHE A 69 -11.31 2.05 -19.04
C PHE A 69 -10.67 0.71 -18.66
N ASP A 70 -11.00 -0.37 -19.38
CA ASP A 70 -10.43 -1.71 -19.17
C ASP A 70 -8.91 -1.74 -19.41
N GLU A 71 -8.47 -1.03 -20.45
CA GLU A 71 -7.05 -0.94 -20.79
C GLU A 71 -6.30 -0.08 -19.78
N VAL A 72 -6.90 1.05 -19.36
CA VAL A 72 -6.36 1.89 -18.28
C VAL A 72 -6.24 1.09 -16.99
N ALA A 73 -7.28 0.35 -16.60
CA ALA A 73 -7.27 -0.49 -15.41
C ALA A 73 -6.17 -1.56 -15.48
N THR A 74 -5.99 -2.19 -16.65
CA THR A 74 -4.93 -3.18 -16.87
C THR A 74 -3.55 -2.57 -16.66
N VAL A 75 -3.29 -1.38 -17.20
CA VAL A 75 -2.00 -0.67 -17.03
C VAL A 75 -1.77 -0.30 -15.56
N VAL A 76 -2.79 0.23 -14.88
CA VAL A 76 -2.70 0.63 -13.47
C VAL A 76 -2.45 -0.57 -12.56
N MET A 77 -3.19 -1.66 -12.74
CA MET A 77 -2.99 -2.90 -11.97
C MET A 77 -1.65 -3.55 -12.26
N GLY A 78 -1.19 -3.49 -13.52
CA GLY A 78 0.09 -4.05 -13.96
C GLY A 78 1.33 -3.27 -13.48
N CYS A 79 1.18 -2.06 -12.96
CA CYS A 79 2.32 -1.24 -12.53
C CYS A 79 3.03 -1.75 -11.26
N GLY A 80 2.49 -2.76 -10.58
CA GLY A 80 3.06 -3.37 -9.37
C GLY A 80 3.09 -2.45 -8.14
N ARG A 81 2.38 -1.34 -8.18
CA ARG A 81 2.31 -0.34 -7.09
C ARG A 81 0.89 -0.24 -6.56
N ASP A 82 0.78 0.14 -5.28
CA ASP A 82 -0.53 0.43 -4.67
C ASP A 82 -0.97 1.84 -5.08
N VAL A 83 -1.72 1.91 -6.16
CA VAL A 83 -2.27 3.14 -6.73
C VAL A 83 -3.76 2.93 -6.98
N PRO A 84 -4.65 3.53 -6.19
CA PRO A 84 -6.08 3.42 -6.39
C PRO A 84 -6.51 4.06 -7.71
N LEU A 85 -7.39 3.35 -8.43
CA LEU A 85 -8.04 3.80 -9.65
C LEU A 85 -9.48 4.19 -9.35
N LEU A 86 -9.87 5.40 -9.69
CA LEU A 86 -11.23 5.90 -9.58
C LEU A 86 -11.80 6.14 -11.00
N ALA A 87 -12.99 5.60 -11.23
CA ALA A 87 -13.70 5.83 -12.48
C ALA A 87 -14.49 7.13 -12.41
N VAL A 88 -14.29 8.03 -13.39
CA VAL A 88 -15.06 9.26 -13.55
C VAL A 88 -16.27 8.97 -14.43
N LEU A 89 -17.47 9.31 -13.96
CA LEU A 89 -18.75 9.01 -14.61
C LEU A 89 -19.65 10.24 -14.59
N ASP A 90 -20.48 10.39 -15.63
CA ASP A 90 -21.55 11.41 -15.67
C ASP A 90 -22.80 10.97 -14.91
N GLY A 91 -23.07 9.67 -14.90
CA GLY A 91 -24.21 9.06 -14.22
C GLY A 91 -23.89 7.65 -13.78
N VAL A 92 -24.71 7.13 -12.89
CA VAL A 92 -24.54 5.81 -12.29
C VAL A 92 -25.84 5.03 -12.37
N THR A 93 -25.71 3.76 -12.81
CA THR A 93 -26.71 2.70 -12.64
C THR A 93 -26.03 1.54 -11.89
N ASP A 94 -26.82 0.64 -11.34
CA ASP A 94 -26.26 -0.51 -10.59
C ASP A 94 -25.36 -1.37 -11.49
N ASP A 95 -25.75 -1.59 -12.76
CA ASP A 95 -24.95 -2.34 -13.74
C ASP A 95 -23.58 -1.67 -14.02
N ILE A 96 -23.56 -0.32 -14.09
CA ILE A 96 -22.31 0.43 -14.29
C ILE A 96 -21.42 0.30 -13.05
N LEU A 97 -21.98 0.37 -11.84
CA LEU A 97 -21.21 0.22 -10.61
C LEU A 97 -20.56 -1.15 -10.50
N GLU A 98 -21.32 -2.20 -10.75
CA GLU A 98 -20.80 -3.57 -10.77
C GLU A 98 -19.70 -3.73 -11.84
N GLY A 99 -19.95 -3.19 -13.05
CA GLY A 99 -18.97 -3.22 -14.13
C GLY A 99 -17.68 -2.50 -13.82
N VAL A 100 -17.72 -1.34 -13.17
CA VAL A 100 -16.57 -0.53 -12.79
C VAL A 100 -15.75 -1.24 -11.69
N GLN A 101 -16.42 -1.81 -10.69
CA GLN A 101 -15.75 -2.54 -9.61
C GLN A 101 -15.12 -3.85 -10.12
N ALA A 102 -15.81 -4.58 -10.99
CA ALA A 102 -15.28 -5.81 -11.61
C ALA A 102 -13.99 -5.54 -12.41
N ARG A 103 -13.82 -4.33 -12.92
CA ARG A 103 -12.62 -3.88 -13.66
C ARG A 103 -11.52 -3.30 -12.78
N GLY A 104 -11.67 -3.38 -11.46
CA GLY A 104 -10.64 -3.01 -10.49
C GLY A 104 -10.63 -1.55 -10.05
N ALA A 105 -11.66 -0.76 -10.34
CA ALA A 105 -11.82 0.55 -9.73
C ALA A 105 -12.19 0.42 -8.24
N GLN A 106 -11.51 1.18 -7.39
CA GLN A 106 -11.78 1.21 -5.96
C GLN A 106 -12.97 2.10 -5.61
N ALA A 107 -13.19 3.16 -6.38
CA ALA A 107 -14.29 4.08 -6.18
C ALA A 107 -14.76 4.74 -7.48
N VAL A 108 -15.92 5.38 -7.41
CA VAL A 108 -16.53 6.12 -8.51
C VAL A 108 -16.54 7.61 -8.18
N ALA A 109 -16.19 8.44 -9.15
CA ALA A 109 -16.24 9.88 -9.11
C ALA A 109 -17.37 10.38 -10.05
N LEU A 110 -18.43 10.96 -9.49
CA LEU A 110 -19.54 11.50 -10.29
C LEU A 110 -19.33 12.99 -10.57
N ARG A 111 -19.29 13.37 -11.86
CA ARG A 111 -19.11 14.77 -12.28
C ARG A 111 -20.18 15.70 -11.71
N GLY A 112 -21.41 15.30 -11.75
CA GLY A 112 -22.56 16.07 -11.24
C GLY A 112 -22.67 16.13 -9.70
N ARG A 113 -21.80 15.48 -8.95
CA ARG A 113 -21.87 15.38 -7.47
C ARG A 113 -20.53 15.69 -6.79
N PRO A 114 -20.11 16.97 -6.77
CA PRO A 114 -18.80 17.36 -6.29
C PRO A 114 -18.53 16.96 -4.82
N ALA A 115 -19.55 17.00 -3.96
CA ALA A 115 -19.40 16.59 -2.57
C ALA A 115 -19.07 15.09 -2.42
N GLN A 116 -19.70 14.25 -3.22
CA GLN A 116 -19.44 12.80 -3.23
C GLN A 116 -18.06 12.50 -3.85
N PHE A 117 -17.71 13.17 -4.95
CA PHE A 117 -16.39 13.10 -5.56
C PHE A 117 -15.29 13.40 -4.54
N LEU A 118 -15.38 14.54 -3.88
CA LEU A 118 -14.39 14.96 -2.86
C LEU A 118 -14.31 13.97 -1.69
N LYS A 119 -15.45 13.43 -1.26
CA LYS A 119 -15.49 12.41 -0.21
C LYS A 119 -14.73 11.17 -0.65
N ASN A 120 -15.00 10.64 -1.85
CA ASN A 120 -14.39 9.42 -2.35
C ASN A 120 -12.87 9.60 -2.54
N VAL A 121 -12.42 10.71 -3.12
CA VAL A 121 -10.99 11.03 -3.24
C VAL A 121 -10.30 11.08 -1.86
N ARG A 122 -10.92 11.73 -0.88
CA ARG A 122 -10.36 11.79 0.48
C ARG A 122 -10.30 10.41 1.14
N THR A 123 -11.34 9.62 1.00
CA THR A 123 -11.38 8.26 1.57
C THR A 123 -10.27 7.40 0.97
N GLU A 124 -10.19 7.33 -0.35
CA GLU A 124 -9.17 6.51 -1.02
C GLU A 124 -7.74 7.00 -0.73
N TRP A 125 -7.54 8.31 -0.64
CA TRP A 125 -6.23 8.86 -0.28
C TRP A 125 -5.84 8.52 1.16
N HIS A 126 -6.80 8.62 2.09
CA HIS A 126 -6.57 8.26 3.49
C HIS A 126 -6.27 6.76 3.63
N ASP A 127 -7.03 5.91 2.94
CA ASP A 127 -6.84 4.47 2.97
C ASP A 127 -5.48 4.06 2.37
N LEU A 128 -5.06 4.72 1.29
CA LEU A 128 -3.72 4.55 0.72
C LEU A 128 -2.62 4.91 1.73
N ASP A 129 -2.77 6.03 2.42
CA ASP A 129 -1.79 6.47 3.43
C ASP A 129 -1.72 5.48 4.60
N ALA A 130 -2.88 4.99 5.05
CA ALA A 130 -2.96 3.96 6.09
C ALA A 130 -2.27 2.66 5.67
N ARG A 131 -2.53 2.15 4.45
CA ARG A 131 -1.89 0.95 3.92
C ARG A 131 -0.37 1.12 3.78
N ARG A 132 0.09 2.29 3.32
CA ARG A 132 1.53 2.59 3.22
C ARG A 132 2.21 2.67 4.59
N SER A 133 1.55 3.30 5.55
CA SER A 133 2.04 3.40 6.93
C SER A 133 2.14 2.03 7.58
N GLN A 134 1.15 1.18 7.39
CA GLN A 134 1.16 -0.20 7.89
C GLN A 134 2.34 -0.99 7.30
N ARG A 135 2.52 -0.97 5.98
CA ARG A 135 3.65 -1.66 5.34
C ARG A 135 5.01 -1.16 5.80
N HIS A 136 5.12 0.15 6.03
CA HIS A 136 6.35 0.74 6.55
C HIS A 136 6.66 0.24 7.97
N LEU A 137 5.65 0.22 8.85
CA LEU A 137 5.79 -0.31 10.21
C LEU A 137 6.15 -1.80 10.22
N GLU A 138 5.49 -2.59 9.38
CA GLU A 138 5.79 -4.02 9.23
C GLU A 138 7.24 -4.26 8.74
N ALA A 139 7.69 -3.44 7.79
CA ALA A 139 9.07 -3.52 7.29
C ALA A 139 10.10 -3.13 8.37
N GLN A 140 9.81 -2.08 9.15
CA GLN A 140 10.66 -1.68 10.28
C GLN A 140 10.69 -2.74 11.37
N MET A 141 9.56 -3.37 11.67
CA MET A 141 9.48 -4.45 12.66
C MET A 141 10.35 -5.64 12.23
N ARG A 142 10.19 -6.12 10.99
CA ARG A 142 11.01 -7.22 10.46
C ARG A 142 12.51 -6.89 10.46
N GLU A 143 12.87 -5.66 10.12
CA GLU A 143 14.28 -5.23 10.15
C GLU A 143 14.82 -5.21 11.56
N THR A 144 14.02 -4.75 12.54
CA THR A 144 14.41 -4.73 13.95
C THR A 144 14.57 -6.15 14.50
N GLU A 145 13.64 -7.05 14.18
CA GLU A 145 13.71 -8.47 14.53
C GLU A 145 15.01 -9.09 13.99
N ARG A 146 15.28 -8.90 12.69
CA ARG A 146 16.52 -9.40 12.06
C ARG A 146 17.79 -8.90 12.77
N ARG A 147 17.82 -7.62 13.14
CA ARG A 147 18.96 -7.04 13.86
C ARG A 147 19.12 -7.63 15.25
N CYS A 148 18.01 -7.81 15.99
CA CYS A 148 18.03 -8.48 17.28
C CYS A 148 18.54 -9.92 17.14
N ASP A 149 18.07 -10.63 16.11
CA ASP A 149 18.49 -11.98 15.81
C ASP A 149 20.01 -12.06 15.57
N MET A 150 20.53 -11.21 14.69
CA MET A 150 21.97 -11.16 14.43
C MET A 150 22.81 -10.84 15.67
N LEU A 151 22.32 -9.95 16.55
CA LEU A 151 23.03 -9.61 17.79
C LEU A 151 23.06 -10.78 18.77
N ILE A 152 21.95 -11.50 18.92
CA ILE A 152 21.86 -12.70 19.76
C ILE A 152 22.80 -13.78 19.22
N ASP A 153 22.73 -14.06 17.91
CA ASP A 153 23.53 -15.13 17.28
C ASP A 153 25.04 -14.82 17.25
N SER A 154 25.40 -13.53 17.18
CA SER A 154 26.81 -13.11 17.24
C SER A 154 27.40 -13.05 18.66
N SER A 155 26.56 -13.18 19.71
CA SER A 155 27.02 -13.17 21.09
C SER A 155 27.82 -14.41 21.40
N ARG A 156 28.92 -14.24 22.11
CA ARG A 156 29.71 -15.34 22.69
C ARG A 156 29.15 -15.82 24.02
N GLU A 157 28.26 -15.07 24.62
CA GLU A 157 27.59 -15.47 25.85
C GLU A 157 26.37 -16.34 25.53
N PRO A 158 26.13 -17.41 26.28
CA PRO A 158 24.94 -18.25 26.15
C PRO A 158 23.66 -17.43 26.37
N ILE A 159 22.81 -17.32 25.37
CA ILE A 159 21.55 -16.59 25.46
C ILE A 159 20.43 -17.51 25.02
N ALA A 160 19.38 -17.61 25.86
CA ALA A 160 18.14 -18.26 25.51
C ALA A 160 16.93 -17.38 25.88
N TYR A 161 15.89 -17.44 25.05
CA TYR A 161 14.60 -16.87 25.34
C TYR A 161 13.62 -17.97 25.75
N ILE A 162 13.11 -17.84 27.00
CA ILE A 162 12.18 -18.80 27.59
C ILE A 162 10.81 -18.12 27.72
N HIS A 163 9.77 -18.79 27.27
CA HIS A 163 8.38 -18.38 27.44
C HIS A 163 7.55 -19.53 28.00
N GLU A 164 6.80 -19.26 29.06
CA GLU A 164 6.02 -20.27 29.78
C GLU A 164 6.85 -21.52 30.19
N GLY A 165 8.14 -21.31 30.46
CA GLY A 165 9.06 -22.37 30.86
C GLY A 165 9.66 -23.18 29.72
N MET A 166 9.29 -22.89 28.47
CA MET A 166 9.76 -23.60 27.27
C MET A 166 10.75 -22.75 26.48
N HIS A 167 11.69 -23.39 25.82
CA HIS A 167 12.66 -22.75 24.94
C HIS A 167 11.98 -22.32 23.66
N ILE A 168 12.01 -21.00 23.41
CA ILE A 168 11.47 -20.38 22.18
C ILE A 168 12.60 -20.02 21.24
N ARG A 169 13.78 -19.71 21.77
CA ARG A 169 14.98 -19.38 21.01
C ARG A 169 16.23 -19.57 21.86
N ALA A 170 17.33 -19.96 21.22
CA ALA A 170 18.65 -19.97 21.83
C ALA A 170 19.70 -19.62 20.76
N ASN A 171 20.83 -19.01 21.19
CA ASN A 171 21.97 -18.81 20.32
C ASN A 171 22.91 -20.03 20.34
N GLN A 172 23.86 -20.06 19.41
CA GLN A 172 24.79 -21.17 19.30
C GLN A 172 25.59 -21.42 20.57
N ALA A 173 26.02 -20.35 21.25
CA ALA A 173 26.77 -20.49 22.52
C ALA A 173 25.95 -21.17 23.62
N TYR A 174 24.64 -20.97 23.67
CA TYR A 174 23.73 -21.65 24.58
C TYR A 174 23.60 -23.14 24.22
N LEU A 175 23.43 -23.47 22.96
CA LEU A 175 23.35 -24.86 22.48
C LEU A 175 24.62 -25.62 22.82
N GLU A 176 25.78 -25.06 22.49
CA GLU A 176 27.10 -25.65 22.81
C GLU A 176 27.32 -25.87 24.32
N MET A 177 26.85 -24.94 25.17
CA MET A 177 26.96 -25.06 26.61
C MET A 177 26.22 -26.30 27.15
N PHE A 178 25.10 -26.68 26.55
CA PHE A 178 24.31 -27.84 26.93
C PHE A 178 24.57 -29.09 26.07
N GLY A 179 25.44 -28.98 25.06
CA GLY A 179 25.85 -30.11 24.21
C GLY A 179 24.87 -30.43 23.07
N TYR A 180 24.07 -29.48 22.64
CA TYR A 180 23.17 -29.60 21.52
C TYR A 180 23.78 -29.02 20.26
N GLU A 181 23.44 -29.60 19.11
CA GLU A 181 23.95 -29.14 17.80
C GLU A 181 23.01 -28.11 17.15
N SER A 182 21.71 -28.24 17.38
CA SER A 182 20.71 -27.37 16.74
C SER A 182 19.61 -26.94 17.72
N PHE A 183 18.92 -25.85 17.39
CA PHE A 183 17.80 -25.37 18.21
C PHE A 183 16.61 -26.32 18.17
N GLU A 184 16.40 -27.03 17.07
CA GLU A 184 15.33 -28.02 16.90
C GLU A 184 15.41 -29.13 17.96
N ASP A 185 16.59 -29.41 18.47
CA ASP A 185 16.79 -30.44 19.53
C ASP A 185 16.19 -30.03 20.88
N ILE A 186 16.06 -28.72 21.13
CA ILE A 186 15.53 -28.15 22.37
C ILE A 186 14.26 -27.32 22.21
N GLU A 187 13.75 -27.19 21.01
CA GLU A 187 12.53 -26.42 20.72
C GLU A 187 11.35 -26.99 21.52
N GLY A 188 10.67 -26.13 22.30
CA GLY A 188 9.55 -26.56 23.13
C GLY A 188 9.93 -27.42 24.35
N MET A 189 11.23 -27.69 24.58
CA MET A 189 11.69 -28.39 25.76
C MET A 189 11.59 -27.46 26.99
N SER A 190 11.18 -28.05 28.11
CA SER A 190 11.15 -27.30 29.38
C SER A 190 12.55 -26.95 29.82
N LEU A 191 12.73 -25.74 30.36
CA LEU A 191 13.99 -25.35 31.00
C LEU A 191 14.40 -26.33 32.12
N LEU A 192 13.43 -26.91 32.85
CA LEU A 192 13.69 -27.85 33.93
C LEU A 192 14.25 -29.16 33.38
N ASP A 193 13.80 -29.64 32.24
CA ASP A 193 14.28 -30.88 31.65
C ASP A 193 15.73 -30.75 31.15
N LEU A 194 16.15 -29.52 30.83
CA LEU A 194 17.51 -29.25 30.37
C LEU A 194 18.51 -29.15 31.56
N ILE A 195 18.07 -28.57 32.69
CA ILE A 195 18.96 -28.29 33.86
C ILE A 195 18.98 -29.41 34.87
N ALA A 196 17.91 -30.19 34.98
CA ALA A 196 17.72 -31.25 35.93
C ALA A 196 17.20 -32.51 35.24
N PRO A 197 18.04 -33.21 34.46
CA PRO A 197 17.65 -34.48 33.81
C PRO A 197 17.44 -35.61 34.83
#